data_ace5072acb57191e7806e2e8c9d07474
#
_entry.id   ace5072acb57191e7806e2e8c9d07474
#
_cell.length_a   1.000
_cell.length_b   1.000
_cell.length_c   1.000
_cell.angle_alpha   90.00
_cell.angle_beta   90.00
_cell.angle_gamma   90.00
#
_symmetry.space_group_name_H-M   'P 1'
#
loop_
_entity.id
_entity.type
_entity.pdbx_description
1 polymer ?
#
loop_
_entity_poly.entity_id
_entity_poly.type
_entity_poly.pdbx_seq_one_letter_code
_entity_poly.pdbx_strand_id
1 'polypeptide(L)'
;SMGGYVSLVASASVAVAGVFLMAPALYIPSWQHQQYPSRAAHIEIVHGWADDVIPVQHSIDFARTAECDLHLIPGDHPLNTSIARVEAIFSGFLERVRSSPQTSNSPGKAGESAPR
;
A
#
# COMPACT_ATOMS: atom_id res chain seq x y z
N SER A 1 3.50 10.83 2.39
CA SER A 1 2.43 10.83 3.36
C SER A 1 1.08 11.13 2.72
N MET A 2 0.86 12.37 2.29
CA MET A 2 -0.41 12.67 1.62
C MET A 2 -0.51 11.94 0.30
N GLY A 3 0.59 11.78 -0.41
CA GLY A 3 0.60 11.03 -1.65
C GLY A 3 0.13 9.59 -1.48
N GLY A 4 0.45 9.00 -0.34
CA GLY A 4 -0.05 7.66 -0.04
C GLY A 4 -1.56 7.63 0.10
N TYR A 5 -2.12 8.61 0.79
CA TYR A 5 -3.57 8.73 0.90
C TYR A 5 -4.22 8.88 -0.48
N VAL A 6 -3.68 9.79 -1.30
CA VAL A 6 -4.24 10.04 -2.63
C VAL A 6 -4.15 8.79 -3.50
N SER A 7 -3.01 8.10 -3.46
CA SER A 7 -2.82 6.90 -4.27
C SER A 7 -3.79 5.80 -3.85
N LEU A 8 -3.97 5.63 -2.55
CA LEU A 8 -4.84 4.58 -2.06
C LEU A 8 -6.30 4.88 -2.40
N VAL A 9 -6.73 6.13 -2.25
CA VAL A 9 -8.08 6.52 -2.63
C VAL A 9 -8.31 6.29 -4.11
N ALA A 10 -7.35 6.69 -4.94
CA ALA A 10 -7.47 6.51 -6.38
C ALA A 10 -7.56 5.04 -6.76
N SER A 11 -6.91 4.17 -6.01
CA SER A 11 -6.89 2.74 -6.34
C SER A 11 -8.24 2.07 -6.15
N ALA A 12 -9.21 2.75 -5.57
CA ALA A 12 -10.56 2.23 -5.50
C ALA A 12 -11.25 2.25 -6.87
N SER A 13 -10.83 3.17 -7.73
CA SER A 13 -11.47 3.35 -9.04
C SER A 13 -10.62 2.84 -10.19
N VAL A 14 -9.33 2.62 -9.97
CA VAL A 14 -8.41 2.25 -11.04
C VAL A 14 -7.76 0.93 -10.65
N ALA A 15 -7.89 -0.06 -11.53
CA ALA A 15 -7.24 -1.33 -11.30
C ALA A 15 -5.76 -1.18 -11.56
N VAL A 16 -4.94 -1.43 -10.54
CA VAL A 16 -3.49 -1.37 -10.66
C VAL A 16 -2.89 -2.65 -10.11
N ALA A 17 -1.70 -2.98 -10.57
CA ALA A 17 -1.04 -4.20 -10.13
C ALA A 17 -0.61 -4.11 -8.68
N GLY A 18 -0.20 -2.95 -8.23
CA GLY A 18 0.21 -2.80 -6.84
C GLY A 18 0.28 -1.36 -6.42
N VAL A 19 0.24 -1.17 -5.11
CA VAL A 19 0.40 0.14 -4.48
C VAL A 19 1.41 -0.02 -3.37
N PHE A 20 2.47 0.79 -3.42
CA PHE A 20 3.51 0.80 -2.41
C PHE A 20 3.42 2.11 -1.64
N LEU A 21 3.20 2.04 -0.35
CA LEU A 21 2.93 3.21 0.46
C LEU A 21 4.04 3.41 1.49
N MET A 22 4.51 4.64 1.60
CA MET A 22 5.52 4.99 2.61
C MET A 22 4.89 5.99 3.56
N ALA A 23 4.73 5.59 4.81
CA ALA A 23 4.13 6.42 5.85
C ALA A 23 2.87 7.13 5.35
N PRO A 24 1.89 6.39 4.85
CA PRO A 24 0.72 7.02 4.25
C PRO A 24 -0.11 7.77 5.30
N ALA A 25 -0.63 8.92 4.90
CA ALA A 25 -1.43 9.75 5.80
C ALA A 25 -2.87 9.26 5.80
N LEU A 26 -3.12 8.18 6.52
CA LEU A 26 -4.44 7.58 6.59
C LEU A 26 -5.13 7.96 7.90
N TYR A 27 -6.45 7.95 7.89
CA TYR A 27 -7.27 8.20 9.09
C TYR A 27 -7.01 9.57 9.71
N ILE A 28 -6.66 10.54 8.87
CA ILE A 28 -6.51 11.92 9.34
C ILE A 28 -7.92 12.50 9.43
N PRO A 29 -8.30 13.07 10.58
CA PRO A 29 -9.70 13.48 10.77
C PRO A 29 -10.23 14.45 9.73
N SER A 30 -9.38 15.27 9.15
CA SER A 30 -9.84 16.25 8.17
C SER A 30 -9.96 15.66 6.76
N TRP A 31 -9.50 14.43 6.55
CA TRP A 31 -9.59 13.82 5.22
C TRP A 31 -11.02 13.41 4.92
N GLN A 32 -11.40 13.56 3.66
CA GLN A 32 -12.73 13.19 3.21
C GLN A 32 -12.95 11.67 3.31
N HIS A 33 -11.93 10.89 3.00
CA HIS A 33 -12.06 9.45 2.99
C HIS A 33 -11.44 8.86 4.25
N GLN A 34 -12.21 8.05 4.95
CA GLN A 34 -11.77 7.38 6.17
C GLN A 34 -11.78 5.86 6.01
N GLN A 35 -12.17 5.36 4.85
CA GLN A 35 -12.10 3.94 4.49
C GLN A 35 -11.44 3.86 3.14
N TYR A 36 -10.72 2.79 2.89
CA TYR A 36 -9.84 2.73 1.74
C TYR A 36 -9.98 1.42 0.98
N PRO A 37 -11.14 1.19 0.33
CA PRO A 37 -11.26 0.05 -0.56
C PRO A 37 -10.30 0.23 -1.73
N SER A 38 -9.74 -0.86 -2.23
CA SER A 38 -8.73 -0.78 -3.27
C SER A 38 -8.92 -1.91 -4.26
N ARG A 39 -8.65 -1.63 -5.52
CA ARG A 39 -8.62 -2.63 -6.57
C ARG A 39 -7.21 -3.10 -6.87
N ALA A 40 -6.23 -2.65 -6.10
CA ALA A 40 -4.85 -3.08 -6.30
C ALA A 40 -4.71 -4.55 -5.94
N ALA A 41 -3.97 -5.30 -6.75
CA ALA A 41 -3.73 -6.70 -6.48
C ALA A 41 -2.77 -6.89 -5.32
N HIS A 42 -1.83 -5.96 -5.15
CA HIS A 42 -0.86 -6.02 -4.06
C HIS A 42 -0.77 -4.66 -3.39
N ILE A 43 -0.80 -4.65 -2.07
CA ILE A 43 -0.58 -3.44 -1.29
C ILE A 43 0.53 -3.75 -0.30
N GLU A 44 1.49 -2.84 -0.20
CA GLU A 44 2.57 -3.02 0.75
C GLU A 44 2.92 -1.67 1.36
N ILE A 45 3.19 -1.65 2.67
CA ILE A 45 3.40 -0.40 3.40
C ILE A 45 4.74 -0.47 4.13
N VAL A 46 5.45 0.64 4.15
CA VAL A 46 6.61 0.84 5.00
C VAL A 46 6.33 2.04 5.90
N HIS A 47 6.60 1.91 7.19
CA HIS A 47 6.37 2.99 8.14
C HIS A 47 7.45 2.96 9.21
N GLY A 48 7.97 4.11 9.58
CA GLY A 48 8.99 4.20 10.60
C GLY A 48 8.41 4.20 12.00
N TRP A 49 9.06 3.47 12.91
CA TRP A 49 8.61 3.41 14.30
C TRP A 49 8.61 4.78 14.97
N ALA A 50 9.53 5.65 14.58
CA ALA A 50 9.71 6.96 15.21
C ALA A 50 9.04 8.09 14.41
N ASP A 51 8.07 7.75 13.58
CA ASP A 51 7.35 8.75 12.79
C ASP A 51 6.53 9.64 13.73
N ASP A 52 6.87 10.93 13.76
CA ASP A 52 6.19 11.89 14.60
C ASP A 52 5.20 12.75 13.81
N VAL A 53 5.00 12.46 12.55
CA VAL A 53 4.05 13.16 11.69
C VAL A 53 2.79 12.33 11.52
N ILE A 54 2.95 11.08 11.09
CA ILE A 54 1.84 10.15 10.94
C ILE A 54 2.05 9.01 11.94
N PRO A 55 1.16 8.82 12.89
CA PRO A 55 1.32 7.73 13.85
C PRO A 55 1.41 6.39 13.14
N VAL A 56 2.41 5.60 13.53
CA VAL A 56 2.60 4.29 12.93
C VAL A 56 1.37 3.40 13.12
N GLN A 57 0.60 3.66 14.16
CA GLN A 57 -0.60 2.89 14.43
C GLN A 57 -1.61 2.98 13.27
N HIS A 58 -1.63 4.08 12.54
CA HIS A 58 -2.55 4.21 11.41
C HIS A 58 -2.26 3.18 10.32
N SER A 59 -0.98 2.94 10.05
CA SER A 59 -0.61 1.90 9.09
C SER A 59 -0.90 0.50 9.62
N ILE A 60 -0.70 0.29 10.91
CA ILE A 60 -1.01 -0.99 11.52
C ILE A 60 -2.52 -1.28 11.39
N ASP A 61 -3.34 -0.28 11.69
CA ASP A 61 -4.79 -0.46 11.62
C ASP A 61 -5.25 -0.76 10.20
N PHE A 62 -4.71 -0.02 9.23
CA PHE A 62 -5.09 -0.26 7.84
C PHE A 62 -4.62 -1.64 7.38
N ALA A 63 -3.37 -1.99 7.70
CA ALA A 63 -2.82 -3.27 7.25
C ALA A 63 -3.60 -4.44 7.83
N ARG A 64 -4.07 -4.30 9.06
CA ARG A 64 -4.88 -5.36 9.67
C ARG A 64 -6.21 -5.53 8.94
N THR A 65 -6.85 -4.43 8.58
CA THR A 65 -8.11 -4.47 7.86
C THR A 65 -7.94 -5.01 6.45
N ALA A 66 -6.91 -4.55 5.75
CA ALA A 66 -6.67 -4.94 4.37
C ALA A 66 -5.94 -6.28 4.25
N GLU A 67 -5.38 -6.76 5.35
CA GLU A 67 -4.56 -7.97 5.37
C GLU A 67 -3.42 -7.88 4.36
N CYS A 68 -2.76 -6.73 4.33
CA CYS A 68 -1.66 -6.50 3.40
C CYS A 68 -0.33 -6.52 4.16
N ASP A 69 0.76 -6.52 3.41
CA ASP A 69 2.10 -6.57 3.99
C ASP A 69 2.47 -5.21 4.59
N LEU A 70 3.07 -5.26 5.76
CA LEU A 70 3.46 -4.07 6.49
C LEU A 70 4.87 -4.25 7.02
N HIS A 71 5.73 -3.28 6.76
CA HIS A 71 7.10 -3.27 7.24
C HIS A 71 7.28 -2.10 8.20
N LEU A 72 7.54 -2.42 9.46
CA LEU A 72 7.80 -1.41 10.48
C LEU A 72 9.29 -1.40 10.73
N ILE A 73 9.94 -0.28 10.43
CA ILE A 73 11.39 -0.20 10.48
C ILE A 73 11.82 0.98 11.34
N PRO A 74 13.05 0.97 11.86
CA PRO A 74 13.54 2.14 12.57
C PRO A 74 13.59 3.34 11.62
N GLY A 75 13.21 4.50 12.14
CA GLY A 75 13.27 5.72 11.36
C GLY A 75 12.11 6.64 11.63
N ASP A 76 12.28 7.89 11.19
CA ASP A 76 11.28 8.92 11.33
C ASP A 76 10.42 9.00 10.06
N HIS A 77 9.65 10.06 9.92
CA HIS A 77 8.71 10.17 8.80
C HIS A 77 9.39 10.10 7.42
N PRO A 78 10.49 10.85 7.17
CA PRO A 78 11.11 10.77 5.84
C PRO A 78 11.91 9.50 5.60
N LEU A 79 12.23 8.74 6.65
CA LEU A 79 12.98 7.49 6.53
C LEU A 79 14.36 7.67 5.90
N ASN A 80 14.97 8.84 6.06
CA ASN A 80 16.23 9.14 5.41
C ASN A 80 17.37 8.24 5.86
N THR A 81 17.34 7.80 7.11
CA THR A 81 18.39 6.94 7.65
C THR A 81 18.18 5.47 7.28
N SER A 82 17.09 5.16 6.60
CA SER A 82 16.75 3.77 6.28
C SER A 82 16.52 3.59 4.78
N ILE A 83 17.12 4.45 3.96
CA ILE A 83 16.87 4.43 2.53
C ILE A 83 17.21 3.09 1.91
N ALA A 84 18.37 2.53 2.25
CA ALA A 84 18.78 1.25 1.67
C ALA A 84 17.78 0.15 2.02
N ARG A 85 17.24 0.20 3.21
CA ARG A 85 16.25 -0.78 3.65
C ARG A 85 14.93 -0.61 2.90
N VAL A 86 14.51 0.63 2.74
CA VAL A 86 13.29 0.92 1.97
C VAL A 86 13.46 0.47 0.52
N GLU A 87 14.62 0.71 -0.06
CA GLU A 87 14.89 0.27 -1.42
C GLU A 87 14.81 -1.25 -1.56
N ALA A 88 15.35 -1.96 -0.58
CA ALA A 88 15.30 -3.42 -0.61
C ALA A 88 13.86 -3.91 -0.51
N ILE A 89 13.07 -3.30 0.35
CA ILE A 89 11.65 -3.66 0.49
C ILE A 89 10.90 -3.36 -0.80
N PHE A 90 11.16 -2.20 -1.40
CA PHE A 90 10.51 -1.83 -2.65
C PHE A 90 10.88 -2.78 -3.78
N SER A 91 12.14 -3.21 -3.83
CA SER A 91 12.55 -4.19 -4.84
C SER A 91 11.80 -5.50 -4.68
N GLY A 92 11.62 -5.94 -3.44
CA GLY A 92 10.83 -7.15 -3.18
C GLY A 92 9.39 -6.98 -3.60
N PHE A 93 8.82 -5.81 -3.37
CA PHE A 93 7.47 -5.51 -3.81
C PHE A 93 7.36 -5.59 -5.32
N LEU A 94 8.30 -4.98 -6.04
CA LEU A 94 8.28 -5.03 -7.50
C LEU A 94 8.39 -6.46 -8.01
N GLU A 95 9.20 -7.27 -7.35
CA GLU A 95 9.34 -8.66 -7.75
C GLU A 95 8.04 -9.42 -7.58
N ARG A 96 7.34 -9.20 -6.48
CA ARG A 96 6.06 -9.85 -6.26
C ARG A 96 5.01 -9.41 -7.27
N VAL A 97 4.98 -8.12 -7.59
CA VAL A 97 4.05 -7.62 -8.60
C VAL A 97 4.38 -8.20 -9.95
N ARG A 98 5.66 -8.26 -10.29
CA ARG A 98 6.09 -8.75 -11.60
C ARG A 98 5.80 -10.22 -11.78
N SER A 99 5.92 -11.01 -10.72
CA SER A 99 5.72 -12.45 -10.87
C SER A 99 4.28 -12.87 -10.63
N SER A 100 3.41 -11.95 -10.29
CA SER A 100 2.00 -12.29 -10.10
C SER A 100 1.35 -12.68 -11.41
N PRO A 101 0.49 -13.65 -11.42
CA PRO A 101 -0.26 -13.94 -12.63
C PRO A 101 -1.14 -12.79 -13.05
N GLN A 102 -1.24 -12.60 -14.35
CA GLN A 102 -2.04 -11.51 -14.89
C GLN A 102 -3.43 -12.02 -15.21
N THR A 103 -4.15 -12.42 -14.23
CA THR A 103 -5.41 -13.04 -14.51
C THR A 103 -6.43 -12.10 -15.06
N SER A 104 -6.35 -10.87 -14.65
CA SER A 104 -7.41 -9.98 -15.01
C SER A 104 -7.37 -9.53 -16.43
N ASN A 105 -6.22 -9.66 -17.05
CA ASN A 105 -6.17 -9.12 -18.34
C ASN A 105 -6.68 -10.00 -19.33
N SER A 106 -7.22 -11.08 -19.00
CA SER A 106 -7.84 -11.85 -19.98
C SER A 106 -9.23 -11.50 -20.02
N PRO A 107 -9.58 -10.61 -20.79
CA PRO A 107 -10.94 -10.21 -20.80
C PRO A 107 -11.80 -11.31 -21.21
N GLY A 108 -11.29 -12.06 -22.01
CA GLY A 108 -12.07 -13.12 -22.42
C GLY A 108 -12.46 -13.98 -21.34
N LYS A 109 -11.81 -14.03 -20.40
CA LYS A 109 -12.13 -14.90 -19.51
C LYS A 109 -12.92 -14.39 -18.62
N ALA A 110 -13.15 -13.58 -18.81
CA ALA A 110 -13.85 -13.06 -18.03
C ALA A 110 -14.63 -13.85 -17.34
N GLY A 111 -14.98 -14.11 -17.48
CA GLY A 111 -15.57 -14.69 -16.86
C GLY A 111 -15.13 -15.44 -16.02
N GLU A 112 -14.78 -15.77 -16.05
CA GLU A 112 -14.39 -16.55 -15.36
C GLU A 112 -14.24 -16.22 -14.34
N SER A 113 -14.53 -15.84 -14.21
CA SER A 113 -14.30 -15.68 -13.40
C SER A 113 -14.48 -15.76 -12.52
N ALA A 114 -14.77 -15.89 -12.37
CA ALA A 114 -14.89 -16.12 -11.64
C ALA A 114 -14.59 -15.93 -10.70
N PRO A 115 -14.85 -15.83 -10.24
CA PRO A 115 -14.66 -15.48 -9.21
C PRO A 115 -13.65 -15.68 -8.54
N ARG A 116 -13.33 -15.49 -8.19
CA ARG A 116 -12.37 -15.71 -7.69
C ARG A 116 -12.24 -15.05 -6.86
#